data_28a8dc5d9c55db351bdb7d264485cdf7
#
_entry.id   28a8dc5d9c55db351bdb7d264485cdf7
#
_cell.length_a   1.000
_cell.length_b   1.000
_cell.length_c   1.000
_cell.angle_alpha   90.00
_cell.angle_beta   90.00
_cell.angle_gamma   90.00
#
_symmetry.space_group_name_H-M   'P 1'
#
loop_
_entity.id
_entity.type
_entity.pdbx_description
1 polymer ?
#
loop_
_entity_poly.entity_id
_entity_poly.type
_entity_poly.pdbx_seq_one_letter_code
_entity_poly.pdbx_strand_id
1 'polypeptide(L)'
;MKKLGLLSMFLILSIFISACGTSDEKNAGEEKKPEKVYKVGVDTTYPPFEFKEGNDYKGIDIELINAIAKDQDFKIKLSPMDFGGIIPAMQANQLDVAIAGMSITEERKKVVDFSTPYFDAGLTIVVKKDNTSTKTVKDLKGKTIAVKKGTTGAKYAQDNATKLGIKVVQFNDSPAMFQEVANGNADALIEDYPVISYAIAQKDLGLKIVGDRLNGDQYGIAVLKGQNKDLLKKINDGLANIKKDGTYDEIIKTYLGE
;
A
#
# COMPACT_ATOMS: atom_id res chain seq x y z
N MET A 1 64.06 0.99 42.54
CA MET A 1 64.14 0.13 43.78
C MET A 1 62.98 -0.89 43.66
N LYS A 2 63.29 -2.08 43.28
CA LYS A 2 63.17 -3.34 44.12
C LYS A 2 61.69 -3.55 44.54
N LYS A 3 60.99 -4.69 44.35
CA LYS A 3 61.33 -6.13 44.24
C LYS A 3 60.02 -6.78 43.70
N LEU A 4 59.95 -7.70 42.78
CA LEU A 4 60.30 -9.10 42.77
C LEU A 4 59.53 -9.97 43.81
N GLY A 5 58.83 -10.95 43.34
CA GLY A 5 58.35 -12.14 44.06
C GLY A 5 56.92 -12.49 43.71
N LEU A 6 56.48 -13.68 43.48
CA LEU A 6 57.07 -15.00 43.29
C LEU A 6 55.93 -15.92 42.84
N LEU A 7 56.19 -16.70 41.88
CA LEU A 7 55.61 -17.97 41.42
C LEU A 7 54.93 -18.80 42.51
N SER A 8 53.73 -19.33 42.25
CA SER A 8 53.34 -20.63 42.85
C SER A 8 52.39 -21.37 41.92
N MET A 9 52.91 -22.42 41.37
CA MET A 9 52.37 -23.49 40.57
C MET A 9 51.69 -24.49 41.53
N PHE A 10 50.42 -24.79 41.33
CA PHE A 10 49.80 -25.97 41.92
C PHE A 10 49.13 -26.83 40.86
N LEU A 11 49.72 -27.98 40.65
CA LEU A 11 49.32 -29.10 39.83
C LEU A 11 48.53 -30.09 40.72
N ILE A 12 47.28 -30.38 40.43
CA ILE A 12 46.55 -31.54 40.98
C ILE A 12 45.61 -32.00 39.84
N LEU A 13 45.99 -33.03 39.17
CA LEU A 13 45.75 -34.45 39.24
C LEU A 13 44.28 -34.87 38.97
N SER A 14 44.16 -35.58 37.89
CA SER A 14 43.02 -36.26 37.26
C SER A 14 42.26 -37.18 38.22
N ILE A 15 40.95 -37.23 38.08
CA ILE A 15 40.17 -38.45 38.37
C ILE A 15 39.17 -38.67 37.23
N PHE A 16 39.38 -39.67 36.41
CA PHE A 16 38.40 -40.26 35.50
C PHE A 16 37.37 -41.03 36.32
N ILE A 17 36.09 -40.65 36.14
CA ILE A 17 35.02 -41.57 36.52
C ILE A 17 34.18 -41.77 35.24
N SER A 18 34.38 -42.92 34.62
CA SER A 18 33.46 -43.50 33.65
C SER A 18 32.19 -43.94 34.38
N ALA A 19 31.06 -43.35 34.02
CA ALA A 19 29.75 -43.90 34.30
C ALA A 19 28.98 -44.00 32.98
N CYS A 20 28.85 -45.21 32.45
CA CYS A 20 27.83 -45.61 31.50
C CYS A 20 26.46 -45.44 32.14
N GLY A 21 25.55 -44.80 31.43
CA GLY A 21 24.15 -44.71 31.84
C GLY A 21 23.29 -44.05 30.82
N THR A 22 22.56 -44.86 30.02
CA THR A 22 21.28 -44.62 29.36
C THR A 22 21.13 -43.42 28.44
N SER A 23 20.94 -43.74 27.17
CA SER A 23 20.40 -42.93 26.10
C SER A 23 19.04 -42.36 26.47
N ASP A 24 19.01 -41.10 26.91
CA ASP A 24 17.83 -40.23 26.78
C ASP A 24 18.03 -39.38 25.51
N GLU A 25 17.28 -39.70 24.49
CA GLU A 25 17.07 -38.83 23.35
C GLU A 25 16.49 -37.50 23.87
N LYS A 26 17.35 -36.52 24.12
CA LYS A 26 16.94 -35.16 24.27
C LYS A 26 16.47 -34.67 22.88
N ASN A 27 15.16 -34.68 22.72
CA ASN A 27 14.44 -33.94 21.73
C ASN A 27 15.04 -32.52 21.68
N ALA A 28 15.90 -32.28 20.68
CA ALA A 28 16.42 -30.95 20.39
C ALA A 28 15.22 -30.14 19.93
N GLY A 29 14.62 -29.36 20.82
CA GLY A 29 13.59 -28.43 20.49
C GLY A 29 14.13 -27.56 19.35
N GLU A 30 13.49 -27.65 18.17
CA GLU A 30 13.70 -26.70 17.10
C GLU A 30 13.47 -25.30 17.69
N GLU A 31 14.54 -24.52 17.82
CA GLU A 31 14.41 -23.08 18.05
C GLU A 31 13.62 -22.52 16.88
N LYS A 32 12.32 -22.27 17.11
CA LYS A 32 11.48 -21.57 16.14
C LYS A 32 12.17 -20.24 15.83
N LYS A 33 12.73 -20.12 14.62
CA LYS A 33 13.18 -18.81 14.11
C LYS A 33 12.08 -17.80 14.39
N PRO A 34 12.42 -16.59 14.89
CA PRO A 34 11.42 -15.56 15.11
C PRO A 34 10.63 -15.35 13.82
N GLU A 35 9.32 -15.47 13.94
CA GLU A 35 8.40 -15.33 12.81
C GLU A 35 8.52 -13.93 12.21
N LYS A 36 8.80 -13.84 10.91
CA LYS A 36 9.00 -12.55 10.23
C LYS A 36 7.67 -11.80 10.18
N VAL A 37 7.63 -10.56 10.70
CA VAL A 37 6.51 -9.63 10.59
C VAL A 37 6.80 -8.69 9.43
N TYR A 38 5.99 -8.75 8.36
CA TYR A 38 6.17 -7.91 7.18
C TYR A 38 5.56 -6.53 7.39
N LYS A 39 6.30 -5.48 7.04
CA LYS A 39 5.85 -4.09 7.10
C LYS A 39 5.08 -3.74 5.83
N VAL A 40 3.82 -3.36 5.98
CA VAL A 40 2.89 -3.05 4.89
C VAL A 40 2.69 -1.54 4.80
N GLY A 41 3.15 -0.92 3.71
CA GLY A 41 2.87 0.48 3.41
C GLY A 41 1.42 0.65 2.96
N VAL A 42 0.71 1.58 3.61
CA VAL A 42 -0.68 1.95 3.31
C VAL A 42 -0.84 3.47 3.35
N ASP A 43 -1.75 4.02 2.53
CA ASP A 43 -2.22 5.38 2.65
C ASP A 43 -3.58 5.37 3.39
N THR A 44 -3.72 6.18 4.42
CA THR A 44 -4.92 6.16 5.26
C THR A 44 -5.89 7.29 4.97
N THR A 45 -5.81 7.87 3.78
CA THR A 45 -6.65 8.98 3.32
C THR A 45 -7.38 8.69 2.00
N TYR A 46 -7.66 7.38 1.74
CA TYR A 46 -8.13 6.89 0.43
C TYR A 46 -9.34 5.95 0.53
N PRO A 47 -10.46 6.37 1.18
CA PRO A 47 -11.66 5.53 1.24
C PRO A 47 -12.24 5.31 -0.18
N PRO A 48 -12.78 4.09 -0.44
CA PRO A 48 -13.06 3.00 0.49
C PRO A 48 -11.91 1.99 0.67
N PHE A 49 -10.71 2.23 0.09
CA PHE A 49 -9.60 1.27 0.08
C PHE A 49 -8.83 1.24 1.39
N GLU A 50 -8.37 2.39 1.86
CA GLU A 50 -7.68 2.51 3.15
C GLU A 50 -7.94 3.87 3.79
N PHE A 51 -8.46 3.84 5.01
CA PHE A 51 -8.75 5.06 5.76
C PHE A 51 -8.70 4.80 7.27
N LYS A 52 -8.53 5.88 8.01
CA LYS A 52 -8.54 5.85 9.46
C LYS A 52 -9.95 6.15 9.97
N GLU A 53 -10.49 5.27 10.84
CA GLU A 53 -11.73 5.49 11.57
C GLU A 53 -11.46 5.34 13.08
N GLY A 54 -11.52 6.46 13.80
CA GLY A 54 -11.09 6.48 15.19
C GLY A 54 -9.59 6.16 15.33
N ASN A 55 -9.26 5.07 16.02
CA ASN A 55 -7.90 4.59 16.15
C ASN A 55 -7.54 3.44 15.18
N ASP A 56 -8.53 2.94 14.44
CA ASP A 56 -8.38 1.77 13.58
C ASP A 56 -8.18 2.16 12.12
N TYR A 57 -7.50 1.31 11.39
CA TYR A 57 -7.39 1.37 9.94
C TYR A 57 -8.40 0.41 9.32
N LYS A 58 -9.16 0.89 8.35
CA LYS A 58 -10.22 0.16 7.66
C LYS A 58 -10.14 0.34 6.16
N GLY A 59 -10.93 -0.44 5.43
CA GLY A 59 -11.07 -0.35 4.00
C GLY A 59 -10.72 -1.64 3.28
N ILE A 60 -11.03 -1.68 2.01
CA ILE A 60 -10.85 -2.84 1.14
C ILE A 60 -9.42 -3.37 1.22
N ASP A 61 -8.43 -2.51 1.09
CA ASP A 61 -7.02 -2.86 1.08
C ASP A 61 -6.56 -3.43 2.42
N ILE A 62 -7.04 -2.83 3.51
CA ILE A 62 -6.72 -3.27 4.88
C ILE A 62 -7.29 -4.66 5.14
N GLU A 63 -8.54 -4.91 4.73
CA GLU A 63 -9.17 -6.21 4.93
C GLU A 63 -8.60 -7.28 4.00
N LEU A 64 -8.31 -6.94 2.73
CA LEU A 64 -7.68 -7.86 1.79
C LEU A 64 -6.31 -8.34 2.29
N ILE A 65 -5.43 -7.43 2.71
CA ILE A 65 -4.09 -7.83 3.15
C ILE A 65 -4.14 -8.65 4.45
N ASN A 66 -5.08 -8.37 5.36
CA ASN A 66 -5.28 -9.17 6.56
C ASN A 66 -5.83 -10.56 6.22
N ALA A 67 -6.81 -10.67 5.31
CA ALA A 67 -7.35 -11.95 4.87
C ALA A 67 -6.29 -12.81 4.17
N ILE A 68 -5.50 -12.21 3.28
CA ILE A 68 -4.37 -12.86 2.60
C ILE A 68 -3.31 -13.34 3.62
N ALA A 69 -2.95 -12.48 4.58
CA ALA A 69 -1.96 -12.82 5.61
C ALA A 69 -2.43 -13.99 6.47
N LYS A 70 -3.71 -14.02 6.82
CA LYS A 70 -4.34 -15.11 7.57
C LYS A 70 -4.36 -16.41 6.76
N ASP A 71 -4.79 -16.37 5.49
CA ASP A 71 -4.86 -17.53 4.60
C ASP A 71 -3.48 -18.17 4.38
N GLN A 72 -2.44 -17.35 4.26
CA GLN A 72 -1.07 -17.77 3.91
C GLN A 72 -0.13 -17.88 5.12
N ASP A 73 -0.65 -17.78 6.34
CA ASP A 73 0.10 -17.91 7.59
C ASP A 73 1.36 -17.04 7.61
N PHE A 74 1.16 -15.69 7.51
CA PHE A 74 2.22 -14.73 7.76
C PHE A 74 1.70 -13.52 8.53
N LYS A 75 2.61 -12.84 9.24
CA LYS A 75 2.26 -11.68 10.06
C LYS A 75 2.59 -10.37 9.37
N ILE A 76 1.74 -9.38 9.58
CA ILE A 76 1.92 -8.03 9.04
C ILE A 76 1.87 -6.98 10.13
N LYS A 77 2.50 -5.84 9.83
CA LYS A 77 2.37 -4.59 10.57
C LYS A 77 2.11 -3.46 9.59
N LEU A 78 0.98 -2.80 9.71
CA LEU A 78 0.65 -1.63 8.89
C LEU A 78 1.60 -0.48 9.21
N SER A 79 2.04 0.22 8.18
CA SER A 79 2.93 1.37 8.23
C SER A 79 2.31 2.50 7.41
N PRO A 80 1.43 3.31 8.02
CA PRO A 80 0.73 4.40 7.33
C PRO A 80 1.68 5.53 6.96
N MET A 81 1.51 6.05 5.74
CA MET A 81 2.26 7.19 5.21
C MET A 81 1.56 7.81 4.01
N ASP A 82 2.00 8.99 3.58
CA ASP A 82 1.52 9.59 2.33
C ASP A 82 1.84 8.68 1.13
N PHE A 83 0.89 8.52 0.20
CA PHE A 83 1.01 7.66 -0.99
C PHE A 83 2.33 7.87 -1.76
N GLY A 84 2.71 9.13 -2.00
CA GLY A 84 3.94 9.48 -2.72
C GLY A 84 5.23 9.04 -2.02
N GLY A 85 5.18 8.69 -0.74
CA GLY A 85 6.29 8.18 0.06
C GLY A 85 6.46 6.65 0.02
N ILE A 86 5.45 5.90 -0.41
CA ILE A 86 5.43 4.43 -0.30
C ILE A 86 6.56 3.78 -1.11
N ILE A 87 6.65 4.06 -2.41
CA ILE A 87 7.71 3.47 -3.28
C ILE A 87 9.11 3.90 -2.81
N PRO A 88 9.39 5.18 -2.50
CA PRO A 88 10.66 5.58 -1.87
C PRO A 88 10.99 4.81 -0.58
N ALA A 89 10.01 4.60 0.30
CA ALA A 89 10.19 3.82 1.54
C ALA A 89 10.50 2.34 1.26
N MET A 90 9.88 1.73 0.25
CA MET A 90 10.22 0.39 -0.21
C MET A 90 11.66 0.32 -0.72
N GLN A 91 12.09 1.29 -1.54
CA GLN A 91 13.47 1.38 -2.05
C GLN A 91 14.51 1.57 -0.94
N ALA A 92 14.12 2.24 0.16
CA ALA A 92 14.92 2.37 1.37
C ALA A 92 14.86 1.15 2.31
N ASN A 93 14.19 0.05 1.91
CA ASN A 93 13.95 -1.16 2.71
C ASN A 93 13.24 -0.89 4.05
N GLN A 94 12.42 0.16 4.11
CA GLN A 94 11.59 0.48 5.27
C GLN A 94 10.26 -0.28 5.25
N LEU A 95 9.84 -0.76 4.08
CA LEU A 95 8.63 -1.54 3.84
C LEU A 95 8.97 -2.83 3.08
N ASP A 96 8.25 -3.91 3.38
CA ASP A 96 8.36 -5.19 2.68
C ASP A 96 7.35 -5.29 1.52
N VAL A 97 6.17 -4.69 1.69
CA VAL A 97 5.03 -4.76 0.77
C VAL A 97 4.23 -3.47 0.84
N ALA A 98 3.52 -3.13 -0.22
CA ALA A 98 2.57 -2.02 -0.26
C ALA A 98 1.22 -2.48 -0.82
N ILE A 99 0.14 -2.05 -0.18
CA ILE A 99 -1.23 -2.10 -0.68
C ILE A 99 -1.87 -0.76 -0.37
N ALA A 100 -2.21 0.03 -1.40
CA ALA A 100 -2.60 1.43 -1.24
C ALA A 100 -3.35 1.96 -2.47
N GLY A 101 -4.33 1.23 -3.00
CA GLY A 101 -4.98 1.60 -4.27
C GLY A 101 -3.95 1.84 -5.39
N MET A 102 -2.86 1.05 -5.40
CA MET A 102 -1.72 1.34 -6.25
C MET A 102 -1.93 0.79 -7.66
N SER A 103 -2.16 1.67 -8.62
CA SER A 103 -2.27 1.30 -10.04
C SER A 103 -1.01 0.61 -10.55
N ILE A 104 -1.18 -0.50 -11.26
CA ILE A 104 -0.14 -1.22 -11.96
C ILE A 104 0.25 -0.42 -13.21
N THR A 105 1.48 0.13 -13.24
CA THR A 105 1.99 0.89 -14.38
C THR A 105 3.35 0.39 -14.82
N GLU A 106 3.70 0.58 -16.11
CA GLU A 106 5.02 0.20 -16.62
C GLU A 106 6.16 0.98 -15.96
N GLU A 107 5.89 2.21 -15.51
CA GLU A 107 6.86 3.00 -14.77
C GLU A 107 7.15 2.39 -13.38
N ARG A 108 6.09 2.05 -12.64
CA ARG A 108 6.22 1.41 -11.32
C ARG A 108 6.84 0.03 -11.40
N LYS A 109 6.52 -0.77 -12.45
CA LYS A 109 7.13 -2.08 -12.71
C LYS A 109 8.65 -2.04 -12.90
N LYS A 110 9.25 -0.89 -13.15
CA LYS A 110 10.72 -0.75 -13.20
C LYS A 110 11.35 -0.89 -11.81
N VAL A 111 10.62 -0.58 -10.75
CA VAL A 111 11.13 -0.52 -9.36
C VAL A 111 10.40 -1.43 -8.39
N VAL A 112 9.20 -1.92 -8.71
CA VAL A 112 8.44 -2.89 -7.92
C VAL A 112 7.92 -4.04 -8.79
N ASP A 113 7.68 -5.19 -8.17
CA ASP A 113 6.95 -6.31 -8.74
C ASP A 113 5.54 -6.31 -8.13
N PHE A 114 4.53 -6.51 -8.97
CA PHE A 114 3.12 -6.50 -8.56
C PHE A 114 2.54 -7.91 -8.46
N SER A 115 1.53 -8.05 -7.61
CA SER A 115 0.60 -9.18 -7.62
C SER A 115 -0.23 -9.19 -8.91
N THR A 116 -1.01 -10.26 -9.08
CA THR A 116 -2.17 -10.21 -9.97
C THR A 116 -3.09 -9.05 -9.56
N PRO A 117 -3.81 -8.41 -10.51
CA PRO A 117 -4.73 -7.33 -10.18
C PRO A 117 -5.81 -7.76 -9.19
N TYR A 118 -6.12 -6.88 -8.25
CA TYR A 118 -7.20 -7.14 -7.30
C TYR A 118 -8.42 -6.25 -7.51
N PHE A 119 -8.29 -5.09 -8.18
CA PHE A 119 -9.42 -4.17 -8.40
C PHE A 119 -9.28 -3.39 -9.71
N ASP A 120 -10.41 -3.17 -10.42
CA ASP A 120 -10.47 -2.34 -11.63
C ASP A 120 -10.77 -0.88 -11.23
N ALA A 121 -9.82 0.01 -11.46
CA ALA A 121 -9.91 1.42 -11.10
C ALA A 121 -10.21 2.32 -12.32
N GLY A 122 -9.20 3.06 -12.76
CA GLY A 122 -9.28 3.98 -13.88
C GLY A 122 -9.56 5.42 -13.45
N LEU A 123 -8.85 6.34 -14.10
CA LEU A 123 -8.93 7.77 -13.82
C LEU A 123 -10.20 8.39 -14.35
N THR A 124 -10.68 9.45 -13.68
CA THR A 124 -11.81 10.26 -14.13
C THR A 124 -11.57 11.74 -13.84
N ILE A 125 -12.31 12.59 -14.56
CA ILE A 125 -12.35 14.05 -14.35
C ILE A 125 -13.50 14.37 -13.42
N VAL A 126 -13.24 15.22 -12.44
CA VAL A 126 -14.23 15.67 -11.48
C VAL A 126 -14.24 17.19 -11.44
N VAL A 127 -15.43 17.75 -11.39
CA VAL A 127 -15.65 19.19 -11.36
C VAL A 127 -16.72 19.56 -10.32
N LYS A 128 -16.89 20.85 -10.04
CA LYS A 128 -18.02 21.30 -9.24
C LYS A 128 -19.34 20.84 -9.83
N LYS A 129 -20.32 20.58 -8.98
CA LYS A 129 -21.65 20.08 -9.37
C LYS A 129 -22.38 21.01 -10.34
N ASP A 130 -22.19 22.33 -10.20
CA ASP A 130 -22.78 23.36 -11.03
C ASP A 130 -21.98 23.66 -12.34
N ASN A 131 -20.79 23.07 -12.51
CA ASN A 131 -20.01 23.22 -13.74
C ASN A 131 -20.73 22.60 -14.93
N THR A 132 -20.96 23.37 -16.00
CA THR A 132 -21.60 22.93 -17.24
C THR A 132 -20.69 22.94 -18.45
N SER A 133 -19.49 23.51 -18.31
CA SER A 133 -18.54 23.75 -19.41
C SER A 133 -17.53 22.65 -19.64
N THR A 134 -17.18 21.89 -18.59
CA THR A 134 -16.17 20.81 -18.67
C THR A 134 -16.86 19.46 -18.82
N LYS A 135 -16.60 18.76 -19.92
CA LYS A 135 -17.17 17.44 -20.22
C LYS A 135 -16.09 16.43 -20.64
N THR A 136 -14.97 16.92 -21.15
CA THR A 136 -13.89 16.08 -21.70
C THR A 136 -12.52 16.63 -21.30
N VAL A 137 -11.47 15.86 -21.54
CA VAL A 137 -10.06 16.27 -21.35
C VAL A 137 -9.72 17.57 -22.11
N LYS A 138 -10.34 17.79 -23.29
CA LYS A 138 -10.06 18.99 -24.11
C LYS A 138 -10.54 20.27 -23.41
N ASP A 139 -11.59 20.16 -22.60
CA ASP A 139 -12.17 21.29 -21.86
C ASP A 139 -11.34 21.70 -20.63
N LEU A 140 -10.29 20.91 -20.31
CA LEU A 140 -9.31 21.26 -19.27
C LEU A 140 -8.29 22.31 -19.74
N LYS A 141 -8.32 22.72 -21.00
CA LYS A 141 -7.37 23.70 -21.55
C LYS A 141 -7.34 24.98 -20.72
N GLY A 142 -6.14 25.37 -20.27
CA GLY A 142 -5.90 26.58 -19.48
C GLY A 142 -6.40 26.54 -18.03
N LYS A 143 -6.88 25.37 -17.56
CA LYS A 143 -7.48 25.21 -16.24
C LYS A 143 -6.46 24.81 -15.16
N THR A 144 -6.82 25.09 -13.91
CA THR A 144 -6.09 24.60 -12.72
C THR A 144 -6.65 23.24 -12.32
N ILE A 145 -5.78 22.22 -12.30
CA ILE A 145 -6.16 20.82 -12.01
C ILE A 145 -5.51 20.39 -10.70
N ALA A 146 -6.35 20.02 -9.74
CA ALA A 146 -5.91 19.44 -8.47
C ALA A 146 -5.66 17.94 -8.63
N VAL A 147 -4.56 17.45 -8.07
CA VAL A 147 -4.16 16.03 -8.12
C VAL A 147 -3.50 15.61 -6.82
N LYS A 148 -3.58 14.32 -6.49
CA LYS A 148 -2.84 13.74 -5.37
C LYS A 148 -1.41 13.38 -5.79
N LYS A 149 -0.43 13.77 -4.99
CA LYS A 149 1.00 13.58 -5.26
C LYS A 149 1.38 12.10 -5.42
N GLY A 150 2.15 11.81 -6.48
CA GLY A 150 2.67 10.45 -6.74
C GLY A 150 1.66 9.50 -7.40
N THR A 151 0.42 9.94 -7.68
CA THR A 151 -0.62 9.12 -8.31
C THR A 151 -0.52 9.11 -9.84
N THR A 152 -1.24 8.19 -10.47
CA THR A 152 -1.44 8.17 -11.95
C THR A 152 -2.20 9.40 -12.41
N GLY A 153 -3.12 9.93 -11.60
CA GLY A 153 -3.81 11.20 -11.87
C GLY A 153 -2.87 12.39 -11.93
N ALA A 154 -1.91 12.47 -11.01
CA ALA A 154 -0.88 13.52 -11.03
C ALA A 154 -0.01 13.43 -12.28
N LYS A 155 0.43 12.20 -12.62
CA LYS A 155 1.20 11.98 -13.84
C LYS A 155 0.41 12.34 -15.08
N TYR A 156 -0.84 11.93 -15.19
CA TYR A 156 -1.71 12.26 -16.32
C TYR A 156 -1.84 13.77 -16.51
N ALA A 157 -2.08 14.54 -15.43
CA ALA A 157 -2.17 16.00 -15.49
C ALA A 157 -0.84 16.63 -15.93
N GLN A 158 0.29 16.16 -15.39
CA GLN A 158 1.63 16.64 -15.72
C GLN A 158 1.99 16.37 -17.19
N ASP A 159 1.74 15.16 -17.70
CA ASP A 159 2.02 14.77 -19.08
C ASP A 159 1.22 15.61 -20.10
N ASN A 160 0.04 16.08 -19.70
CA ASN A 160 -0.81 16.93 -20.52
C ASN A 160 -0.65 18.44 -20.25
N ALA A 161 0.16 18.83 -19.25
CA ALA A 161 0.25 20.22 -18.80
C ALA A 161 0.66 21.19 -19.91
N THR A 162 1.73 20.90 -20.64
CA THR A 162 2.21 21.73 -21.74
C THR A 162 1.21 21.79 -22.90
N LYS A 163 0.68 20.62 -23.30
CA LYS A 163 -0.24 20.52 -24.47
C LYS A 163 -1.56 21.27 -24.24
N LEU A 164 -2.08 21.22 -23.02
CA LEU A 164 -3.37 21.82 -22.66
C LEU A 164 -3.21 23.16 -21.91
N GLY A 165 -1.99 23.59 -21.58
CA GLY A 165 -1.75 24.77 -20.75
C GLY A 165 -2.33 24.62 -19.33
N ILE A 166 -2.36 23.41 -18.79
CA ILE A 166 -2.90 23.11 -17.45
C ILE A 166 -1.93 23.60 -16.38
N LYS A 167 -2.47 24.24 -15.34
CA LYS A 167 -1.77 24.46 -14.08
C LYS A 167 -2.06 23.30 -13.12
N VAL A 168 -1.06 22.54 -12.75
CA VAL A 168 -1.19 21.40 -11.83
C VAL A 168 -0.92 21.84 -10.39
N VAL A 169 -1.87 21.57 -9.48
CA VAL A 169 -1.72 21.78 -8.03
C VAL A 169 -1.77 20.41 -7.33
N GLN A 170 -0.77 20.13 -6.50
CA GLN A 170 -0.61 18.82 -5.86
C GLN A 170 -0.97 18.85 -4.39
N PHE A 171 -1.67 17.81 -3.92
CA PHE A 171 -2.07 17.59 -2.54
C PHE A 171 -1.49 16.28 -2.02
N ASN A 172 -1.32 16.15 -0.71
CA ASN A 172 -0.87 14.89 -0.11
C ASN A 172 -2.02 13.89 0.09
N ASP A 173 -3.25 14.40 0.27
CA ASP A 173 -4.44 13.59 0.54
C ASP A 173 -5.61 13.94 -0.39
N SER A 174 -6.48 12.95 -0.64
CA SER A 174 -7.65 13.11 -1.52
C SER A 174 -8.73 14.02 -0.92
N PRO A 175 -9.05 14.01 0.38
CA PRO A 175 -10.01 14.92 0.96
C PRO A 175 -9.67 16.40 0.75
N ALA A 176 -8.42 16.82 0.97
CA ALA A 176 -7.98 18.20 0.73
C ALA A 176 -8.08 18.57 -0.76
N MET A 177 -7.70 17.64 -1.65
CA MET A 177 -7.84 17.82 -3.09
C MET A 177 -9.31 17.99 -3.51
N PHE A 178 -10.25 17.22 -2.95
CA PHE A 178 -11.68 17.35 -3.22
C PHE A 178 -12.20 18.72 -2.76
N GLN A 179 -11.79 19.14 -1.57
CA GLN A 179 -12.20 20.44 -1.02
C GLN A 179 -11.71 21.62 -1.85
N GLU A 180 -10.53 21.51 -2.45
CA GLU A 180 -9.96 22.55 -3.32
C GLU A 180 -10.85 22.84 -4.54
N VAL A 181 -11.37 21.79 -5.18
CA VAL A 181 -12.31 21.93 -6.30
C VAL A 181 -13.70 22.35 -5.81
N ALA A 182 -14.19 21.78 -4.72
CA ALA A 182 -15.47 22.16 -4.15
C ALA A 182 -15.56 23.66 -3.79
N ASN A 183 -14.46 24.22 -3.28
CA ASN A 183 -14.34 25.64 -2.96
C ASN A 183 -14.13 26.53 -4.22
N GLY A 184 -13.82 25.94 -5.38
CA GLY A 184 -13.57 26.68 -6.63
C GLY A 184 -12.16 27.26 -6.74
N ASN A 185 -11.20 26.85 -5.90
CA ASN A 185 -9.79 27.24 -5.99
C ASN A 185 -9.06 26.49 -7.11
N ALA A 186 -9.55 25.30 -7.49
CA ALA A 186 -9.16 24.58 -8.68
C ALA A 186 -10.40 24.32 -9.55
N ASP A 187 -10.22 24.26 -10.87
CA ASP A 187 -11.32 24.08 -11.84
C ASP A 187 -11.82 22.65 -11.92
N ALA A 188 -10.90 21.69 -11.73
CA ALA A 188 -11.19 20.25 -11.76
C ALA A 188 -10.14 19.47 -10.95
N LEU A 189 -10.42 18.21 -10.70
CA LEU A 189 -9.44 17.26 -10.24
C LEU A 189 -9.43 15.99 -11.13
N ILE A 190 -8.34 15.23 -11.05
CA ILE A 190 -8.24 13.90 -11.66
C ILE A 190 -7.97 12.91 -10.53
N GLU A 191 -8.88 11.94 -10.40
CA GLU A 191 -8.86 10.92 -9.34
C GLU A 191 -9.30 9.57 -9.89
N ASP A 192 -9.03 8.51 -9.18
CA ASP A 192 -9.52 7.18 -9.49
C ASP A 192 -11.04 7.11 -9.28
N TYR A 193 -11.73 6.57 -10.27
CA TYR A 193 -13.19 6.53 -10.31
C TYR A 193 -13.82 5.92 -9.05
N PRO A 194 -13.37 4.75 -8.52
CA PRO A 194 -14.02 4.14 -7.36
C PRO A 194 -13.92 5.02 -6.10
N VAL A 195 -12.84 5.77 -5.95
CA VAL A 195 -12.62 6.64 -4.78
C VAL A 195 -13.56 7.85 -4.79
N ILE A 196 -13.61 8.56 -5.91
CA ILE A 196 -14.48 9.74 -5.98
C ILE A 196 -15.96 9.35 -6.06
N SER A 197 -16.32 8.24 -6.73
CA SER A 197 -17.69 7.72 -6.74
C SER A 197 -18.16 7.39 -5.32
N TYR A 198 -17.32 6.68 -4.54
CA TYR A 198 -17.61 6.40 -3.15
C TYR A 198 -17.78 7.69 -2.34
N ALA A 199 -16.85 8.64 -2.46
CA ALA A 199 -16.89 9.89 -1.71
C ALA A 199 -18.16 10.71 -1.99
N ILE A 200 -18.60 10.79 -3.26
CA ILE A 200 -19.84 11.48 -3.67
C ILE A 200 -21.08 10.76 -3.15
N ALA A 201 -21.08 9.40 -3.13
CA ALA A 201 -22.18 8.61 -2.64
C ALA A 201 -22.36 8.74 -1.11
N GLN A 202 -21.28 8.90 -0.35
CA GLN A 202 -21.33 9.02 1.10
C GLN A 202 -21.84 10.39 1.59
N LYS A 203 -21.55 11.46 0.85
CA LYS A 203 -22.03 12.82 1.20
C LYS A 203 -22.01 13.74 0.00
N ASP A 204 -22.85 14.77 0.01
CA ASP A 204 -22.82 15.83 -1.01
C ASP A 204 -21.53 16.66 -0.85
N LEU A 205 -20.57 16.39 -1.72
CA LEU A 205 -19.31 17.13 -1.81
C LEU A 205 -19.42 18.38 -2.68
N GLY A 206 -20.57 18.65 -3.31
CA GLY A 206 -20.69 19.68 -4.32
C GLY A 206 -19.88 19.39 -5.59
N LEU A 207 -19.54 18.12 -5.84
CA LEU A 207 -18.74 17.63 -6.95
C LEU A 207 -19.53 16.68 -7.85
N LYS A 208 -19.09 16.51 -9.08
CA LYS A 208 -19.58 15.49 -10.01
C LYS A 208 -18.49 14.99 -10.94
N ILE A 209 -18.60 13.74 -11.33
CA ILE A 209 -17.78 13.11 -12.36
C ILE A 209 -18.27 13.56 -13.73
N VAL A 210 -17.36 13.79 -14.68
CA VAL A 210 -17.67 14.16 -16.06
C VAL A 210 -16.83 13.36 -17.06
N GLY A 211 -17.43 13.06 -18.22
CA GLY A 211 -16.81 12.29 -19.30
C GLY A 211 -16.62 10.80 -18.95
N ASP A 212 -15.91 10.11 -19.85
CA ASP A 212 -15.55 8.71 -19.69
C ASP A 212 -14.30 8.55 -18.82
N ARG A 213 -14.03 7.31 -18.37
CA ARG A 213 -12.75 6.99 -17.73
C ARG A 213 -11.59 7.27 -18.68
N LEU A 214 -10.53 7.89 -18.16
CA LEU A 214 -9.37 8.31 -18.96
C LEU A 214 -8.43 7.15 -19.30
N ASN A 215 -8.50 6.07 -18.53
CA ASN A 215 -7.72 4.85 -18.69
C ASN A 215 -8.42 3.66 -18.02
N GLY A 216 -7.82 2.46 -18.15
CA GLY A 216 -8.28 1.20 -17.55
C GLY A 216 -7.30 0.69 -16.50
N ASP A 217 -6.80 1.55 -15.63
CA ASP A 217 -5.85 1.16 -14.60
C ASP A 217 -6.44 0.11 -13.64
N GLN A 218 -5.59 -0.80 -13.19
CA GLN A 218 -5.93 -1.83 -12.19
C GLN A 218 -5.00 -1.69 -10.99
N TYR A 219 -5.50 -1.97 -9.79
CA TYR A 219 -4.70 -1.99 -8.57
C TYR A 219 -4.00 -3.32 -8.36
N GLY A 220 -2.79 -3.27 -7.81
CA GLY A 220 -1.99 -4.43 -7.42
C GLY A 220 -1.27 -4.21 -6.11
N ILE A 221 -0.94 -5.31 -5.44
CA ILE A 221 -0.11 -5.32 -4.25
C ILE A 221 1.35 -5.38 -4.69
N ALA A 222 2.21 -4.52 -4.16
CA ALA A 222 3.57 -4.34 -4.64
C ALA A 222 4.61 -4.82 -3.63
N VAL A 223 5.69 -5.45 -4.12
CA VAL A 223 6.94 -5.71 -3.40
C VAL A 223 8.09 -5.04 -4.14
N LEU A 224 9.21 -4.75 -3.47
CA LEU A 224 10.38 -4.17 -4.14
C LEU A 224 10.90 -5.12 -5.22
N LYS A 225 11.26 -4.57 -6.36
CA LYS A 225 11.71 -5.31 -7.57
C LYS A 225 12.77 -6.35 -7.24
N GLY A 226 12.48 -7.60 -7.59
CA GLY A 226 13.38 -8.74 -7.38
C GLY A 226 13.53 -9.19 -5.93
N GLN A 227 12.89 -8.53 -4.96
CA GLN A 227 12.89 -8.88 -3.54
C GLN A 227 11.57 -9.51 -3.11
N ASN A 228 11.56 -10.17 -1.94
CA ASN A 228 10.35 -10.74 -1.31
C ASN A 228 9.50 -11.61 -2.26
N LYS A 229 10.14 -12.35 -3.20
CA LYS A 229 9.43 -13.18 -4.20
C LYS A 229 8.53 -14.23 -3.57
N ASP A 230 8.96 -14.83 -2.46
CA ASP A 230 8.15 -15.83 -1.73
C ASP A 230 6.92 -15.16 -1.10
N LEU A 231 7.06 -13.92 -0.59
CA LEU A 231 5.93 -13.14 -0.10
C LEU A 231 4.96 -12.79 -1.24
N LEU A 232 5.47 -12.35 -2.39
CA LEU A 232 4.63 -12.05 -3.55
C LEU A 232 3.88 -13.28 -4.04
N LYS A 233 4.53 -14.47 -4.02
CA LYS A 233 3.85 -15.73 -4.32
C LYS A 233 2.73 -16.02 -3.32
N LYS A 234 3.00 -15.91 -2.02
CA LYS A 234 1.97 -16.06 -0.97
C LYS A 234 0.82 -15.07 -1.16
N ILE A 235 1.10 -13.82 -1.49
CA ILE A 235 0.08 -12.79 -1.78
C ILE A 235 -0.81 -13.23 -2.95
N ASN A 236 -0.24 -13.72 -4.04
CA ASN A 236 -1.00 -14.18 -5.19
C ASN A 236 -1.83 -15.42 -4.87
N ASP A 237 -1.26 -16.39 -4.18
CA ASP A 237 -1.96 -17.62 -3.76
C ASP A 237 -3.13 -17.27 -2.82
N GLY A 238 -2.87 -16.43 -1.82
CA GLY A 238 -3.90 -15.98 -0.88
C GLY A 238 -5.01 -15.16 -1.56
N LEU A 239 -4.65 -14.25 -2.48
CA LEU A 239 -5.64 -13.49 -3.25
C LEU A 239 -6.52 -14.43 -4.10
N ALA A 240 -5.96 -15.47 -4.71
CA ALA A 240 -6.72 -16.46 -5.45
C ALA A 240 -7.65 -17.27 -4.54
N ASN A 241 -7.18 -17.65 -3.33
CA ASN A 241 -7.96 -18.40 -2.36
C ASN A 241 -9.15 -17.59 -1.85
N ILE A 242 -8.95 -16.33 -1.40
CA ILE A 242 -10.02 -15.48 -0.88
C ILE A 242 -11.03 -15.06 -1.97
N LYS A 243 -10.62 -15.02 -3.24
CA LYS A 243 -11.55 -14.86 -4.37
C LYS A 243 -12.40 -16.12 -4.59
N LYS A 244 -11.82 -17.30 -4.40
CA LYS A 244 -12.49 -18.58 -4.60
C LYS A 244 -13.49 -18.92 -3.50
N ASP A 245 -13.19 -18.57 -2.25
CA ASP A 245 -14.03 -18.89 -1.08
C ASP A 245 -15.10 -17.83 -0.78
N GLY A 246 -15.11 -16.72 -1.53
CA GLY A 246 -16.09 -15.64 -1.41
C GLY A 246 -15.69 -14.52 -0.43
N THR A 247 -14.59 -14.67 0.32
CA THR A 247 -14.11 -13.63 1.26
C THR A 247 -13.85 -12.30 0.56
N TYR A 248 -13.30 -12.34 -0.67
CA TYR A 248 -13.08 -11.14 -1.48
C TYR A 248 -14.40 -10.42 -1.78
N ASP A 249 -15.42 -11.14 -2.21
CA ASP A 249 -16.72 -10.57 -2.57
C ASP A 249 -17.43 -9.97 -1.35
N GLU A 250 -17.31 -10.61 -0.18
CA GLU A 250 -17.84 -10.09 1.08
C GLU A 250 -17.16 -8.75 1.47
N ILE A 251 -15.83 -8.66 1.31
CA ILE A 251 -15.08 -7.42 1.55
C ILE A 251 -15.57 -6.33 0.60
N ILE A 252 -15.62 -6.59 -0.71
CA ILE A 252 -16.08 -5.62 -1.70
C ILE A 252 -17.50 -5.15 -1.40
N LYS A 253 -18.41 -6.07 -1.11
CA LYS A 253 -19.79 -5.77 -0.77
C LYS A 253 -19.93 -4.90 0.48
N THR A 254 -19.07 -5.11 1.49
CA THR A 254 -19.08 -4.33 2.73
C THR A 254 -18.87 -2.84 2.46
N TYR A 255 -18.01 -2.49 1.51
CA TYR A 255 -17.63 -1.10 1.23
C TYR A 255 -18.34 -0.49 0.03
N LEU A 256 -18.67 -1.26 -0.99
CA LEU A 256 -19.24 -0.76 -2.24
C LEU A 256 -20.72 -1.14 -2.43
N GLY A 257 -21.23 -2.09 -1.66
CA GLY A 257 -22.64 -2.50 -1.71
C GLY A 257 -22.99 -3.35 -2.93
N GLU A 258 -21.97 -3.86 -3.64
CA GLU A 258 -22.11 -4.67 -4.86
C GLU A 258 -22.06 -6.17 -4.55
#